data_25fd11da400a3fab79db72e2fe59a482
#
_entry.id   25fd11da400a3fab79db72e2fe59a482
#
_cell.length_a   1.000
_cell.length_b   1.000
_cell.length_c   1.000
_cell.angle_alpha   90.00
_cell.angle_beta   90.00
_cell.angle_gamma   90.00
#
_symmetry.space_group_name_H-M   'P 1'
#
loop_
_entity.id
_entity.type
_entity.pdbx_description
1 polymer ?
#
loop_
_entity_poly.entity_id
_entity_poly.type
_entity_poly.pdbx_seq_one_letter_code
_entity_poly.pdbx_strand_id
1 'polypeptide(L)'
;MKEIEKIEASIYLYDCLKDVLPEYAVKFMKELENKLKLEKFQILDFDEDEVREIYTDSNIGPGIYLKFNEIKIEDTDYYFTLKIEINTDEICLCFGFDSKKKGEELCFVKLEDMKNISKDFYDNLTKLETNLGQNDVESRNGKKAVDMSLENTDFRKVSTDNKFLINLLEDDTRKEEVERVYKEIEDIVKKAGLK
;
A
#
# COMPACT_ATOMS: atom_id res chain seq x y z
N MET A 1 25.95 26.81 -20.94
CA MET A 1 25.22 26.97 -19.68
C MET A 1 26.23 26.87 -18.55
N LYS A 2 26.34 27.87 -17.70
CA LYS A 2 27.28 27.86 -16.57
C LYS A 2 26.82 26.82 -15.56
N GLU A 3 27.71 26.30 -14.75
CA GLU A 3 27.39 25.24 -13.78
C GLU A 3 26.29 25.68 -12.78
N ILE A 4 26.33 26.95 -12.37
CA ILE A 4 25.27 27.58 -11.53
C ILE A 4 23.92 27.57 -12.23
N GLU A 5 23.83 27.90 -13.52
CA GLU A 5 22.57 27.88 -14.28
C GLU A 5 21.97 26.48 -14.38
N LYS A 6 22.82 25.44 -14.41
CA LYS A 6 22.37 24.04 -14.38
C LYS A 6 21.79 23.66 -13.01
N ILE A 7 22.44 24.10 -11.93
CA ILE A 7 21.99 23.86 -10.57
C ILE A 7 20.63 24.56 -10.32
N GLU A 8 20.53 25.84 -10.71
CA GLU A 8 19.28 26.60 -10.56
C GLU A 8 18.13 25.97 -11.36
N ALA A 9 18.38 25.54 -12.59
CA ALA A 9 17.40 24.84 -13.41
C ALA A 9 16.98 23.50 -12.79
N SER A 10 17.92 22.76 -12.18
CA SER A 10 17.63 21.49 -11.52
C SER A 10 16.78 21.68 -10.25
N ILE A 11 17.07 22.72 -9.46
CA ILE A 11 16.29 23.08 -8.28
C ILE A 11 14.85 23.45 -8.71
N TYR A 12 14.72 24.32 -9.71
CA TYR A 12 13.42 24.73 -10.22
C TYR A 12 12.58 23.55 -10.74
N LEU A 13 13.20 22.64 -11.51
CA LEU A 13 12.54 21.44 -11.99
C LEU A 13 12.12 20.51 -10.84
N TYR A 14 12.95 20.36 -9.82
CA TYR A 14 12.63 19.56 -8.64
C TYR A 14 11.46 20.14 -7.87
N ASP A 15 11.40 21.45 -7.69
CA ASP A 15 10.27 22.12 -7.02
C ASP A 15 8.98 21.98 -7.82
N CYS A 16 9.05 22.12 -9.16
CA CYS A 16 7.88 21.86 -10.03
C CYS A 16 7.40 20.41 -9.94
N LEU A 17 8.30 19.45 -9.83
CA LEU A 17 7.95 18.03 -9.73
C LEU A 17 7.26 17.70 -8.41
N LYS A 18 7.65 18.33 -7.30
CA LYS A 18 6.98 18.14 -5.99
C LYS A 18 5.50 18.48 -6.02
N ASP A 19 5.08 19.46 -6.81
CA ASP A 19 3.69 19.85 -6.94
C ASP A 19 2.90 18.90 -7.86
N VAL A 20 3.57 18.22 -8.77
CA VAL A 20 2.95 17.39 -9.81
C VAL A 20 2.91 15.91 -9.42
N LEU A 21 3.97 15.40 -8.81
CA LEU A 21 4.09 13.98 -8.46
C LEU A 21 2.97 13.46 -7.55
N PRO A 22 2.48 14.21 -6.53
CA PRO A 22 1.36 13.75 -5.71
C PRO A 22 0.12 13.42 -6.53
N GLU A 23 -0.22 14.24 -7.52
CA GLU A 23 -1.40 14.03 -8.37
C GLU A 23 -1.27 12.76 -9.25
N TYR A 24 -0.05 12.43 -9.70
CA TYR A 24 0.17 11.18 -10.44
C TYR A 24 0.15 9.95 -9.55
N ALA A 25 0.64 10.05 -8.31
CA ALA A 25 0.51 9.00 -7.32
C ALA A 25 -0.97 8.73 -7.00
N VAL A 26 -1.77 9.78 -6.80
CA VAL A 26 -3.22 9.66 -6.61
C VAL A 26 -3.89 9.00 -7.81
N LYS A 27 -3.59 9.45 -9.04
CA LYS A 27 -4.17 8.84 -10.25
C LYS A 27 -3.86 7.35 -10.35
N PHE A 28 -2.60 6.97 -10.10
CA PHE A 28 -2.18 5.57 -10.11
C PHE A 28 -2.94 4.75 -9.06
N MET A 29 -2.99 5.22 -7.82
CA MET A 29 -3.67 4.49 -6.74
C MET A 29 -5.18 4.38 -6.98
N LYS A 30 -5.82 5.41 -7.55
CA LYS A 30 -7.24 5.34 -7.95
C LYS A 30 -7.47 4.33 -9.08
N GLU A 31 -6.62 4.31 -10.08
CA GLU A 31 -6.71 3.34 -11.18
C GLU A 31 -6.49 1.91 -10.65
N LEU A 32 -5.55 1.73 -9.72
CA LEU A 32 -5.33 0.44 -9.05
C LEU A 32 -6.54 0.04 -8.20
N GLU A 33 -7.10 0.95 -7.41
CA GLU A 33 -8.33 0.71 -6.63
C GLU A 33 -9.49 0.28 -7.54
N ASN A 34 -9.71 0.99 -8.65
CA ASN A 34 -10.74 0.66 -9.62
C ASN A 34 -10.51 -0.73 -10.25
N LYS A 35 -9.26 -1.05 -10.59
CA LYS A 35 -8.90 -2.38 -11.10
C LYS A 35 -9.22 -3.47 -10.08
N LEU A 36 -8.85 -3.27 -8.81
CA LEU A 36 -9.15 -4.21 -7.74
C LEU A 36 -10.66 -4.41 -7.54
N LYS A 37 -11.46 -3.33 -7.60
CA LYS A 37 -12.94 -3.42 -7.54
C LYS A 37 -13.53 -4.21 -8.71
N LEU A 38 -13.04 -3.99 -9.93
CA LEU A 38 -13.48 -4.73 -11.12
C LEU A 38 -13.19 -6.23 -10.99
N GLU A 39 -12.10 -6.60 -10.37
CA GLU A 39 -11.68 -7.98 -10.08
C GLU A 39 -12.29 -8.54 -8.77
N LYS A 40 -13.31 -7.86 -8.24
CA LYS A 40 -14.15 -8.25 -7.10
C LYS A 40 -13.43 -8.30 -5.74
N PHE A 41 -12.33 -7.60 -5.56
CA PHE A 41 -11.79 -7.35 -4.24
C PHE A 41 -12.72 -6.42 -3.45
N GLN A 42 -12.86 -6.69 -2.16
CA GLN A 42 -13.62 -5.82 -1.26
C GLN A 42 -12.69 -4.74 -0.71
N ILE A 43 -12.91 -3.50 -1.13
CA ILE A 43 -12.18 -2.34 -0.60
C ILE A 43 -12.86 -1.93 0.71
N LEU A 44 -12.07 -1.80 1.76
CA LEU A 44 -12.52 -1.37 3.08
C LEU A 44 -12.33 0.13 3.26
N ASP A 45 -11.17 0.63 2.81
CA ASP A 45 -10.80 2.03 2.93
C ASP A 45 -9.78 2.45 1.87
N PHE A 46 -9.83 3.72 1.45
CA PHE A 46 -8.82 4.39 0.61
C PHE A 46 -8.99 5.90 0.74
N ASP A 47 -7.96 6.61 1.15
CA ASP A 47 -7.93 8.06 1.27
C ASP A 47 -6.95 8.68 0.27
N GLU A 48 -7.48 9.53 -0.64
CA GLU A 48 -6.69 10.21 -1.66
C GLU A 48 -5.85 11.36 -1.09
N ASP A 49 -6.33 12.00 -0.03
CA ASP A 49 -5.64 13.13 0.57
C ASP A 49 -4.39 12.64 1.31
N GLU A 50 -4.45 11.48 1.97
CA GLU A 50 -3.27 10.82 2.51
C GLU A 50 -2.24 10.50 1.41
N VAL A 51 -2.67 10.06 0.22
CA VAL A 51 -1.75 9.80 -0.90
C VAL A 51 -1.06 11.08 -1.38
N ARG A 52 -1.74 12.24 -1.38
CA ARG A 52 -1.12 13.52 -1.71
C ARG A 52 -0.04 13.92 -0.73
N GLU A 53 -0.19 13.57 0.52
CA GLU A 53 0.72 13.95 1.60
C GLU A 53 2.03 13.13 1.66
N ILE A 54 2.15 12.03 0.89
CA ILE A 54 3.36 11.17 0.90
C ILE A 54 4.66 11.92 0.62
N TYR A 55 4.59 13.02 -0.15
CA TYR A 55 5.76 13.83 -0.49
C TYR A 55 6.08 14.91 0.56
N THR A 56 5.18 15.16 1.50
CA THR A 56 5.31 16.18 2.55
C THR A 56 5.48 15.58 3.94
N ASP A 57 4.87 14.43 4.21
CA ASP A 57 4.98 13.71 5.49
C ASP A 57 5.45 12.26 5.26
N SER A 58 6.65 11.95 5.77
CA SER A 58 7.25 10.62 5.67
C SER A 58 6.68 9.60 6.67
N ASN A 59 5.84 10.04 7.61
CA ASN A 59 5.25 9.15 8.61
C ASN A 59 3.90 8.57 8.17
N ILE A 60 3.34 9.08 7.07
CA ILE A 60 2.09 8.61 6.50
C ILE A 60 2.40 7.47 5.54
N GLY A 61 1.74 6.34 5.74
CA GLY A 61 1.74 5.22 4.81
C GLY A 61 0.36 5.07 4.17
N PRO A 62 0.00 5.95 3.21
CA PRO A 62 -1.32 5.90 2.57
C PRO A 62 -1.49 4.61 1.79
N GLY A 63 -2.71 4.12 1.71
CA GLY A 63 -2.92 2.87 0.99
C GLY A 63 -4.36 2.48 0.77
N ILE A 64 -4.53 1.38 0.03
CA ILE A 64 -5.80 0.74 -0.24
C ILE A 64 -5.94 -0.44 0.72
N TYR A 65 -6.99 -0.49 1.51
CA TYR A 65 -7.28 -1.59 2.42
C TYR A 65 -8.23 -2.59 1.77
N LEU A 66 -7.76 -3.83 1.58
CA LEU A 66 -8.58 -4.95 1.10
C LEU A 66 -9.04 -5.80 2.27
N LYS A 67 -10.32 -6.18 2.28
CA LYS A 67 -10.91 -7.07 3.25
C LYS A 67 -11.02 -8.50 2.72
N PHE A 68 -10.58 -9.49 3.49
CA PHE A 68 -10.76 -10.91 3.16
C PHE A 68 -11.75 -11.61 4.07
N ASN A 69 -11.66 -11.38 5.37
CA ASN A 69 -12.54 -11.97 6.37
C ASN A 69 -13.00 -10.93 7.39
N GLU A 70 -14.13 -11.21 8.01
CA GLU A 70 -14.74 -10.33 9.00
C GLU A 70 -15.29 -11.13 10.17
N ILE A 71 -15.08 -10.63 11.39
CA ILE A 71 -15.72 -11.12 12.62
C ILE A 71 -16.30 -9.92 13.35
N LYS A 72 -17.54 -10.05 13.77
CA LYS A 72 -18.21 -9.05 14.59
C LYS A 72 -18.27 -9.48 16.03
N ILE A 73 -17.78 -8.64 16.94
CA ILE A 73 -17.86 -8.86 18.38
C ILE A 73 -18.40 -7.57 19.00
N GLU A 74 -19.60 -7.68 19.61
CA GLU A 74 -20.35 -6.53 20.15
C GLU A 74 -20.52 -5.43 19.09
N ASP A 75 -20.02 -4.22 19.34
CA ASP A 75 -20.11 -3.06 18.44
C ASP A 75 -18.86 -2.86 17.57
N THR A 76 -17.94 -3.84 17.55
CA THR A 76 -16.68 -3.77 16.82
C THR A 76 -16.62 -4.84 15.73
N ASP A 77 -16.36 -4.41 14.51
CA ASP A 77 -16.07 -5.28 13.39
C ASP A 77 -14.55 -5.45 13.27
N TYR A 78 -14.08 -6.69 13.20
CA TYR A 78 -12.66 -7.04 13.02
C TYR A 78 -12.46 -7.65 11.66
N TYR A 79 -11.40 -7.23 10.98
CA TYR A 79 -11.09 -7.62 9.61
C TYR A 79 -9.72 -8.27 9.50
N PHE A 80 -9.61 -9.31 8.68
CA PHE A 80 -8.33 -9.72 8.13
C PHE A 80 -8.11 -8.95 6.82
N THR A 81 -7.04 -8.17 6.77
CA THR A 81 -6.81 -7.19 5.73
C THR A 81 -5.49 -7.39 5.01
N LEU A 82 -5.43 -6.91 3.78
CA LEU A 82 -4.20 -6.58 3.08
C LEU A 82 -4.21 -5.08 2.81
N LYS A 83 -3.26 -4.35 3.37
CA LYS A 83 -3.00 -2.96 3.03
C LYS A 83 -1.97 -2.91 1.91
N ILE A 84 -2.32 -2.24 0.83
CA ILE A 84 -1.44 -1.89 -0.28
C ILE A 84 -1.00 -0.46 -0.02
N GLU A 85 0.13 -0.25 0.63
CA GLU A 85 0.56 1.07 1.06
C GLU A 85 1.78 1.57 0.30
N ILE A 86 1.89 2.89 0.16
CA ILE A 86 3.12 3.54 -0.29
C ILE A 86 3.96 3.79 0.96
N ASN A 87 4.97 2.96 1.18
CA ASN A 87 5.84 3.09 2.33
C ASN A 87 7.19 3.65 1.90
N THR A 88 7.56 4.80 2.45
CA THR A 88 8.77 5.55 2.15
C THR A 88 9.08 5.74 0.67
N ASP A 89 9.35 4.70 -0.07
CA ASP A 89 9.78 4.75 -1.46
C ASP A 89 9.03 3.77 -2.37
N GLU A 90 8.49 2.66 -1.84
CA GLU A 90 7.93 1.56 -2.61
C GLU A 90 6.49 1.23 -2.19
N ILE A 91 5.79 0.51 -3.06
CA ILE A 91 4.52 -0.13 -2.68
C ILE A 91 4.83 -1.34 -1.82
N CYS A 92 4.31 -1.34 -0.60
CA CYS A 92 4.38 -2.47 0.31
C CYS A 92 3.01 -3.12 0.46
N LEU A 93 3.02 -4.44 0.57
CA LEU A 93 1.86 -5.25 0.90
C LEU A 93 1.95 -5.66 2.35
N CYS A 94 1.00 -5.21 3.17
CA CYS A 94 0.99 -5.45 4.60
C CYS A 94 -0.26 -6.24 4.98
N PHE A 95 -0.10 -7.54 5.32
CA PHE A 95 -1.19 -8.36 5.83
C PHE A 95 -1.31 -8.18 7.34
N GLY A 96 -2.53 -7.90 7.80
CA GLY A 96 -2.75 -7.63 9.21
C GLY A 96 -4.20 -7.80 9.65
N PHE A 97 -4.47 -7.26 10.82
CA PHE A 97 -5.81 -7.21 11.39
C PHE A 97 -6.18 -5.77 11.71
N ASP A 98 -7.35 -5.39 11.28
CA ASP A 98 -7.90 -4.09 11.55
C ASP A 98 -9.25 -4.22 12.26
N SER A 99 -9.63 -3.20 13.00
CA SER A 99 -10.92 -3.11 13.67
C SER A 99 -11.59 -1.78 13.36
N LYS A 100 -12.90 -1.79 13.30
CA LYS A 100 -13.70 -0.58 13.11
C LYS A 100 -14.91 -0.62 14.05
N LYS A 101 -15.02 0.37 14.93
CA LYS A 101 -16.26 0.63 15.66
C LYS A 101 -17.16 1.53 14.84
N LYS A 102 -18.46 1.45 15.10
CA LYS A 102 -19.44 2.28 14.41
C LYS A 102 -19.15 3.77 14.62
N GLY A 103 -18.83 4.48 13.53
CA GLY A 103 -18.52 5.92 13.54
C GLY A 103 -17.07 6.27 13.89
N GLU A 104 -16.18 5.28 14.02
CA GLU A 104 -14.74 5.47 14.22
C GLU A 104 -13.96 5.11 12.95
N GLU A 105 -12.72 5.55 12.88
CA GLU A 105 -11.77 5.19 11.82
C GLU A 105 -11.30 3.75 11.94
N LEU A 106 -10.72 3.22 10.87
CA LEU A 106 -10.09 1.92 10.86
C LEU A 106 -8.84 1.93 11.75
N CYS A 107 -8.75 0.99 12.68
CA CYS A 107 -7.64 0.89 13.62
C CYS A 107 -6.96 -0.47 13.53
N PHE A 108 -5.63 -0.46 13.47
CA PHE A 108 -4.83 -1.69 13.48
C PHE A 108 -4.95 -2.41 14.84
N VAL A 109 -5.16 -3.73 14.79
CA VAL A 109 -5.25 -4.59 15.98
C VAL A 109 -3.91 -5.28 16.22
N LYS A 110 -3.39 -5.18 17.47
CA LYS A 110 -2.16 -5.89 17.84
C LYS A 110 -2.36 -7.41 17.78
N LEU A 111 -1.32 -8.10 17.37
CA LEU A 111 -1.35 -9.56 17.22
C LEU A 111 -1.72 -10.29 18.53
N GLU A 112 -1.22 -9.81 19.66
CA GLU A 112 -1.54 -10.36 20.99
C GLU A 112 -3.02 -10.24 21.32
N ASP A 113 -3.62 -9.09 21.00
CA ASP A 113 -5.04 -8.86 21.18
C ASP A 113 -5.85 -9.74 20.23
N MET A 114 -5.41 -9.86 18.98
CA MET A 114 -6.07 -10.69 17.97
C MET A 114 -6.10 -12.16 18.35
N LYS A 115 -5.05 -12.70 18.97
CA LYS A 115 -5.01 -14.07 19.48
C LYS A 115 -6.11 -14.35 20.51
N ASN A 116 -6.44 -13.34 21.31
CA ASN A 116 -7.51 -13.42 22.30
C ASN A 116 -8.90 -13.22 21.67
N ILE A 117 -9.00 -12.44 20.58
CA ILE A 117 -10.23 -12.15 19.87
C ILE A 117 -10.62 -13.34 18.97
N SER A 118 -9.68 -13.84 18.17
CA SER A 118 -9.92 -14.96 17.26
C SER A 118 -8.65 -15.77 17.00
N LYS A 119 -8.65 -17.00 17.52
CA LYS A 119 -7.57 -17.95 17.23
C LYS A 119 -7.48 -18.28 15.74
N ASP A 120 -8.60 -18.37 15.04
CA ASP A 120 -8.64 -18.71 13.62
C ASP A 120 -7.96 -17.64 12.75
N PHE A 121 -8.16 -16.34 13.06
CA PHE A 121 -7.49 -15.25 12.37
C PHE A 121 -5.98 -15.28 12.66
N TYR A 122 -5.57 -15.52 13.89
CA TYR A 122 -4.18 -15.68 14.27
C TYR A 122 -3.50 -16.83 13.53
N ASP A 123 -4.17 -18.00 13.47
CA ASP A 123 -3.66 -19.19 12.79
C ASP A 123 -3.58 -18.95 11.26
N ASN A 124 -4.48 -18.18 10.69
CA ASN A 124 -4.44 -17.79 9.28
C ASN A 124 -3.22 -16.91 8.96
N LEU A 125 -2.86 -15.95 9.82
CA LEU A 125 -1.65 -15.14 9.63
C LEU A 125 -0.38 -16.02 9.69
N THR A 126 -0.32 -16.97 10.63
CA THR A 126 0.81 -17.88 10.74
C THR A 126 0.95 -18.80 9.51
N LYS A 127 -0.17 -19.25 8.94
CA LYS A 127 -0.16 -20.00 7.68
C LYS A 127 0.31 -19.16 6.50
N LEU A 128 -0.09 -17.88 6.47
CA LEU A 128 0.30 -16.94 5.45
C LEU A 128 1.83 -16.74 5.44
N GLU A 129 2.45 -16.56 6.61
CA GLU A 129 3.93 -16.49 6.75
C GLU A 129 4.60 -17.69 6.08
N THR A 130 4.10 -18.89 6.37
CA THR A 130 4.61 -20.14 5.82
C THR A 130 4.43 -20.21 4.29
N ASN A 131 3.26 -19.83 3.79
CA ASN A 131 2.93 -19.90 2.37
C ASN A 131 3.72 -18.91 1.52
N LEU A 132 4.04 -17.74 2.08
CA LEU A 132 4.84 -16.71 1.40
C LEU A 132 6.35 -16.91 1.56
N GLY A 133 6.79 -17.92 2.34
CA GLY A 133 8.20 -18.23 2.54
C GLY A 133 8.96 -17.16 3.31
N GLN A 134 8.27 -16.31 4.05
CA GLN A 134 8.87 -15.27 4.88
C GLN A 134 9.16 -15.80 6.26
N ASN A 135 10.45 -15.80 6.64
CA ASN A 135 10.91 -16.26 7.96
C ASN A 135 10.92 -15.16 9.02
N ASP A 136 10.73 -13.92 8.62
CA ASP A 136 10.78 -12.75 9.52
C ASP A 136 9.53 -11.90 9.39
N VAL A 137 8.64 -12.05 10.36
CA VAL A 137 7.59 -11.08 10.61
C VAL A 137 8.21 -9.93 11.38
N GLU A 138 8.66 -8.90 10.68
CA GLU A 138 9.15 -7.70 11.35
C GLU A 138 8.03 -7.02 12.13
N SER A 139 8.28 -6.85 13.42
CA SER A 139 7.40 -6.11 14.30
C SER A 139 7.65 -4.62 14.12
N ARG A 140 6.86 -3.94 13.28
CA ARG A 140 6.78 -2.48 13.32
C ARG A 140 5.96 -2.06 14.55
N ASN A 141 6.60 -1.43 15.52
CA ASN A 141 5.95 -0.89 16.73
C ASN A 141 5.12 -1.92 17.53
N GLY A 142 5.59 -3.17 17.64
CA GLY A 142 4.85 -4.25 18.32
C GLY A 142 3.67 -4.81 17.52
N LYS A 143 3.55 -4.44 16.25
CA LYS A 143 2.51 -4.90 15.33
C LYS A 143 3.14 -5.93 14.41
N LYS A 144 2.76 -7.19 14.53
CA LYS A 144 3.14 -8.20 13.55
C LYS A 144 2.25 -8.04 12.32
N ALA A 145 2.87 -7.71 11.20
CA ALA A 145 2.29 -7.76 9.88
C ALA A 145 3.23 -8.57 8.98
N VAL A 146 2.70 -9.22 7.96
CA VAL A 146 3.54 -9.80 6.91
C VAL A 146 3.71 -8.73 5.85
N ASP A 147 4.89 -8.11 5.82
CA ASP A 147 5.23 -7.05 4.89
C ASP A 147 6.01 -7.59 3.70
N MET A 148 5.63 -7.17 2.49
CA MET A 148 6.33 -7.48 1.24
C MET A 148 6.42 -6.21 0.40
N SER A 149 7.61 -5.85 -0.05
CA SER A 149 7.77 -4.76 -1.03
C SER A 149 7.58 -5.28 -2.45
N LEU A 150 6.88 -4.50 -3.29
CA LEU A 150 6.78 -4.76 -4.71
C LEU A 150 7.98 -4.14 -5.43
N GLU A 151 8.64 -4.93 -6.26
CA GLU A 151 9.83 -4.46 -6.99
C GLU A 151 9.50 -3.35 -7.98
N ASN A 152 10.42 -2.41 -8.13
CA ASN A 152 10.36 -1.33 -9.11
C ASN A 152 9.08 -0.46 -8.99
N THR A 153 8.71 -0.07 -7.76
CA THR A 153 7.55 0.80 -7.49
C THR A 153 7.93 2.08 -6.72
N ASP A 154 9.12 2.61 -6.95
CA ASP A 154 9.64 3.76 -6.23
C ASP A 154 8.98 5.08 -6.67
N PHE A 155 8.21 5.69 -5.76
CA PHE A 155 7.51 6.96 -5.99
C PHE A 155 8.36 8.21 -5.73
N ARG A 156 9.47 8.11 -5.00
CA ARG A 156 10.22 9.28 -4.49
C ARG A 156 11.50 9.56 -5.21
N LYS A 157 12.13 8.53 -5.78
CA LYS A 157 13.40 8.70 -6.48
C LYS A 157 13.20 9.39 -7.82
N VAL A 158 13.27 10.70 -7.82
CA VAL A 158 13.23 11.50 -9.05
C VAL A 158 14.55 11.32 -9.81
N SER A 159 14.55 10.40 -10.76
CA SER A 159 15.71 10.05 -11.58
C SER A 159 15.24 9.58 -12.95
N THR A 160 16.03 9.84 -13.99
CA THR A 160 15.79 9.32 -15.35
C THR A 160 15.87 7.79 -15.43
N ASP A 161 16.43 7.15 -14.42
CA ASP A 161 16.52 5.70 -14.32
C ASP A 161 15.29 5.07 -13.63
N ASN A 162 14.49 5.89 -12.95
CA ASN A 162 13.24 5.44 -12.34
C ASN A 162 12.11 5.35 -13.38
N LYS A 163 12.08 4.23 -14.09
CA LYS A 163 11.09 3.99 -15.14
C LYS A 163 9.67 3.98 -14.63
N PHE A 164 9.45 3.46 -13.41
CA PHE A 164 8.13 3.44 -12.80
C PHE A 164 7.57 4.87 -12.69
N LEU A 165 8.31 5.79 -12.07
CA LEU A 165 7.86 7.17 -11.91
C LEU A 165 7.61 7.86 -13.26
N ILE A 166 8.48 7.62 -14.25
CA ILE A 166 8.32 8.16 -15.61
C ILE A 166 7.04 7.61 -16.25
N ASN A 167 6.77 6.33 -16.10
CA ASN A 167 5.57 5.68 -16.67
C ASN A 167 4.27 6.21 -16.04
N LEU A 168 4.31 6.73 -14.80
CA LEU A 168 3.13 7.33 -14.19
C LEU A 168 2.69 8.64 -14.86
N LEU A 169 3.58 9.32 -15.56
CA LEU A 169 3.32 10.64 -16.16
C LEU A 169 2.43 10.57 -17.41
N GLU A 170 2.34 9.43 -18.07
CA GLU A 170 1.53 9.23 -19.26
C GLU A 170 0.40 8.23 -18.99
N ASP A 171 -0.78 8.50 -19.52
CA ASP A 171 -1.98 7.71 -19.21
C ASP A 171 -1.88 6.24 -19.64
N ASP A 172 -1.29 5.96 -20.80
CA ASP A 172 -1.21 4.59 -21.32
C ASP A 172 -0.15 3.77 -20.55
N THR A 173 1.04 4.33 -20.32
CA THR A 173 2.10 3.66 -19.55
C THR A 173 1.72 3.49 -18.08
N ARG A 174 0.97 4.45 -17.50
CA ARG A 174 0.44 4.31 -16.14
C ARG A 174 -0.53 3.14 -16.03
N LYS A 175 -1.42 2.92 -17.00
CA LYS A 175 -2.32 1.76 -17.03
C LYS A 175 -1.57 0.45 -17.13
N GLU A 176 -0.46 0.40 -17.87
CA GLU A 176 0.42 -0.76 -17.92
C GLU A 176 1.04 -1.06 -16.55
N GLU A 177 1.49 -0.02 -15.82
CA GLU A 177 2.01 -0.18 -14.46
C GLU A 177 0.92 -0.62 -13.48
N VAL A 178 -0.29 -0.09 -13.58
CA VAL A 178 -1.44 -0.56 -12.78
C VAL A 178 -1.72 -2.04 -13.01
N GLU A 179 -1.72 -2.48 -14.27
CA GLU A 179 -1.93 -3.89 -14.60
C GLU A 179 -0.80 -4.79 -14.10
N ARG A 180 0.46 -4.33 -14.17
CA ARG A 180 1.62 -5.04 -13.64
C ARG A 180 1.51 -5.22 -12.12
N VAL A 181 1.31 -4.11 -11.39
CA VAL A 181 1.19 -4.12 -9.93
C VAL A 181 -0.01 -4.96 -9.48
N TYR A 182 -1.15 -4.83 -10.17
CA TYR A 182 -2.32 -5.67 -9.91
C TYR A 182 -2.00 -7.17 -10.02
N LYS A 183 -1.29 -7.60 -11.06
CA LYS A 183 -0.91 -9.02 -11.25
C LYS A 183 0.00 -9.52 -10.13
N GLU A 184 0.97 -8.73 -9.71
CA GLU A 184 1.82 -9.08 -8.58
C GLU A 184 1.00 -9.25 -7.29
N ILE A 185 0.07 -8.32 -7.00
CA ILE A 185 -0.86 -8.42 -5.86
C ILE A 185 -1.73 -9.68 -5.97
N GLU A 186 -2.31 -9.94 -7.14
CA GLU A 186 -3.16 -11.11 -7.36
C GLU A 186 -2.40 -12.42 -7.11
N ASP A 187 -1.17 -12.52 -7.61
CA ASP A 187 -0.31 -13.70 -7.44
C ASP A 187 0.06 -13.93 -5.96
N ILE A 188 0.34 -12.85 -5.23
CA ILE A 188 0.63 -12.91 -3.80
C ILE A 188 -0.62 -13.35 -3.02
N VAL A 189 -1.79 -12.78 -3.32
CA VAL A 189 -3.06 -13.16 -2.69
C VAL A 189 -3.43 -14.62 -2.97
N LYS A 190 -3.19 -15.12 -4.19
CA LYS A 190 -3.37 -16.54 -4.53
C LYS A 190 -2.42 -17.45 -3.77
N LYS A 191 -1.12 -17.10 -3.69
CA LYS A 191 -0.12 -17.83 -2.90
C LYS A 191 -0.47 -17.86 -1.43
N ALA A 192 -1.03 -16.76 -0.93
CA ALA A 192 -1.55 -16.65 0.43
C ALA A 192 -2.78 -17.53 0.70
N GLY A 193 -3.43 -18.06 -0.34
CA GLY A 193 -4.65 -18.86 -0.22
C GLY A 193 -5.90 -18.05 0.13
N LEU A 194 -5.92 -16.75 -0.24
CA LEU A 194 -6.98 -15.80 0.08
C LEU A 194 -7.95 -15.54 -1.10
N LYS A 195 -7.69 -16.13 -2.27
CA LYS A 195 -8.53 -16.02 -3.48
C LYS A 195 -8.61 -17.35 -4.20
#